data_158aca5b2cbce8693090640bfc84e0e2
#
_entry.id   158aca5b2cbce8693090640bfc84e0e2
#
_cell.length_a   1.000
_cell.length_b   1.000
_cell.length_c   1.000
_cell.angle_alpha   90.00
_cell.angle_beta   90.00
_cell.angle_gamma   90.00
#
_symmetry.space_group_name_H-M   'P 1'
#
loop_
_entity.id
_entity.type
_entity.pdbx_description
1 polymer ?
#
loop_
_entity_poly.entity_id
_entity_poly.type
_entity_poly.pdbx_seq_one_letter_code
_entity_poly.pdbx_strand_id
1 'polypeptide(L)'
;MNQNVFDLLDEMVDEGYFGENARALKSNRDNMEYKEHAKEFLNPLIEYDDIQDIGRRLTCRVIITLHYFHVKAIMNDSDKLFDCLKIYLLDKGGLAANSEIIIDKGLLDKKIQNNSGKILNNIEKRELSNNYIQFYEKCTETCNKNLGNLIDVINIYDKVELKQSSDRATLNSKIIALKKYNNGLSGLTDLIDRQLRNCIAHNNIRY
;
A
#
# COMPACT_ATOMS: atom_id res chain seq x y z
N MET A 1 25.79 -8.18 -7.94
CA MET A 1 24.90 -9.21 -7.37
C MET A 1 23.58 -8.49 -7.11
N ASN A 2 22.55 -8.73 -7.92
CA ASN A 2 21.23 -8.16 -7.62
C ASN A 2 20.67 -8.97 -6.46
N GLN A 3 20.84 -8.45 -5.24
CA GLN A 3 20.13 -8.98 -4.08
C GLN A 3 18.65 -8.93 -4.41
N ASN A 4 17.98 -10.07 -4.30
CA ASN A 4 16.54 -10.11 -4.51
C ASN A 4 15.87 -9.20 -3.48
N VAL A 5 14.96 -8.32 -3.90
CA VAL A 5 14.26 -7.39 -3.01
C VAL A 5 13.56 -8.10 -1.83
N PHE A 6 13.15 -9.32 -2.03
CA PHE A 6 12.54 -10.15 -0.98
C PHE A 6 13.56 -10.64 0.05
N ASP A 7 14.79 -10.95 -0.35
CA ASP A 7 15.86 -11.33 0.57
C ASP A 7 16.22 -10.16 1.49
N LEU A 8 16.31 -8.94 0.92
CA LEU A 8 16.54 -7.74 1.70
C LEU A 8 15.40 -7.46 2.68
N LEU A 9 14.15 -7.64 2.26
CA LEU A 9 12.99 -7.47 3.14
C LEU A 9 13.02 -8.47 4.29
N ASP A 10 13.34 -9.72 4.02
CA ASP A 10 13.48 -10.79 5.02
C ASP A 10 14.60 -10.49 6.03
N GLU A 11 15.75 -9.99 5.56
CA GLU A 11 16.86 -9.54 6.41
C GLU A 11 16.42 -8.38 7.33
N MET A 12 15.72 -7.38 6.79
CA MET A 12 15.20 -6.26 7.60
C MET A 12 14.17 -6.70 8.65
N VAL A 13 13.35 -7.73 8.36
CA VAL A 13 12.46 -8.32 9.37
C VAL A 13 13.28 -8.94 10.51
N ASP A 14 14.32 -9.71 10.19
CA ASP A 14 15.19 -10.35 11.18
C ASP A 14 15.95 -9.33 12.03
N GLU A 15 16.37 -8.22 11.44
CA GLU A 15 17.01 -7.11 12.14
C GLU A 15 16.04 -6.24 12.96
N GLY A 16 14.72 -6.49 12.87
CA GLY A 16 13.68 -5.83 13.68
C GLY A 16 13.24 -4.46 13.19
N TYR A 17 13.46 -4.12 11.93
CA TYR A 17 12.97 -2.86 11.35
C TYR A 17 11.45 -2.73 11.42
N PHE A 18 10.74 -3.85 11.42
CA PHE A 18 9.27 -3.91 11.43
C PHE A 18 8.69 -4.37 12.77
N GLY A 19 9.54 -4.50 13.80
CA GLY A 19 9.15 -4.88 15.16
C GLY A 19 8.96 -6.38 15.39
N GLU A 20 8.72 -6.75 16.65
CA GLU A 20 8.67 -8.15 17.09
C GLU A 20 7.52 -8.96 16.45
N ASN A 21 6.39 -8.32 16.19
CA ASN A 21 5.25 -8.99 15.55
C ASN A 21 5.60 -9.48 14.13
N ALA A 22 6.36 -8.69 13.36
CA ALA A 22 6.79 -9.09 12.03
C ALA A 22 7.78 -10.27 12.07
N ARG A 23 8.70 -10.27 13.06
CA ARG A 23 9.61 -11.41 13.32
C ARG A 23 8.84 -12.66 13.69
N ALA A 24 7.86 -12.57 14.59
CA ALA A 24 7.03 -13.70 14.97
C ALA A 24 6.25 -14.27 13.79
N LEU A 25 5.64 -13.41 12.96
CA LEU A 25 4.94 -13.84 11.74
C LEU A 25 5.88 -14.56 10.76
N LYS A 26 7.10 -14.05 10.56
CA LYS A 26 8.10 -14.70 9.70
C LYS A 26 8.53 -16.06 10.26
N SER A 27 8.82 -16.16 11.55
CA SER A 27 9.25 -17.44 12.17
C SER A 27 8.14 -18.49 12.16
N ASN A 28 6.88 -18.09 12.22
CA ASN A 28 5.74 -18.99 12.18
C ASN A 28 5.33 -19.38 10.75
N ARG A 29 5.72 -18.60 9.74
CA ARG A 29 5.35 -18.81 8.32
C ARG A 29 5.63 -20.25 7.86
N ASP A 30 6.79 -20.80 8.22
CA ASP A 30 7.23 -22.11 7.77
C ASP A 30 6.67 -23.26 8.61
N ASN A 31 6.08 -22.95 9.79
CA ASN A 31 5.56 -23.92 10.75
C ASN A 31 4.03 -23.92 10.88
N MET A 32 3.35 -22.97 10.26
CA MET A 32 1.90 -22.82 10.31
C MET A 32 1.24 -23.35 9.04
N GLU A 33 0.11 -24.04 9.23
CA GLU A 33 -0.78 -24.27 8.10
C GLU A 33 -1.31 -22.93 7.56
N TYR A 34 -1.45 -22.82 6.23
CA TYR A 34 -1.93 -21.62 5.55
C TYR A 34 -3.21 -21.01 6.18
N LYS A 35 -4.13 -21.88 6.64
CA LYS A 35 -5.37 -21.48 7.28
C LYS A 35 -5.15 -20.77 8.62
N GLU A 36 -4.19 -21.22 9.40
CA GLU A 36 -3.84 -20.61 10.70
C GLU A 36 -3.15 -19.28 10.50
N HIS A 37 -2.21 -19.22 9.56
CA HIS A 37 -1.55 -17.97 9.19
C HIS A 37 -2.55 -16.91 8.68
N ALA A 38 -3.50 -17.32 7.84
CA ALA A 38 -4.56 -16.43 7.37
C ALA A 38 -5.45 -15.93 8.51
N LYS A 39 -5.76 -16.76 9.51
CA LYS A 39 -6.52 -16.34 10.69
C LYS A 39 -5.77 -15.30 11.51
N GLU A 40 -4.50 -15.52 11.81
CA GLU A 40 -3.68 -14.55 12.55
C GLU A 40 -3.60 -13.21 11.84
N PHE A 41 -3.46 -13.22 10.51
CA PHE A 41 -3.48 -12.01 9.70
C PHE A 41 -4.82 -11.28 9.73
N LEU A 42 -5.94 -12.03 9.74
CA LEU A 42 -7.29 -11.46 9.68
C LEU A 42 -7.86 -11.08 11.05
N ASN A 43 -7.40 -11.69 12.14
CA ASN A 43 -7.90 -11.38 13.48
C ASN A 43 -7.87 -9.89 13.84
N PRO A 44 -6.78 -9.14 13.57
CA PRO A 44 -6.77 -7.70 13.85
C PRO A 44 -7.77 -6.89 13.00
N LEU A 45 -8.25 -7.45 11.88
CA LEU A 45 -9.23 -6.79 11.02
C LEU A 45 -10.65 -6.99 11.55
N ILE A 46 -10.91 -8.06 12.32
CA ILE A 46 -12.21 -8.34 12.91
C ILE A 46 -12.50 -7.37 14.07
N GLU A 47 -11.46 -6.99 14.81
CA GLU A 47 -11.52 -6.11 15.99
C GLU A 47 -11.24 -4.63 15.63
N TYR A 48 -11.40 -4.22 14.37
CA TYR A 48 -10.95 -2.91 13.91
C TYR A 48 -11.68 -1.73 14.57
N ASP A 49 -12.91 -1.91 15.04
CA ASP A 49 -13.69 -0.86 15.70
C ASP A 49 -13.11 -0.48 17.08
N ASP A 50 -12.40 -1.41 17.72
CA ASP A 50 -11.75 -1.19 19.02
C ASP A 50 -10.38 -0.51 18.89
N ILE A 51 -9.88 -0.35 17.66
CA ILE A 51 -8.57 0.25 17.41
C ILE A 51 -8.61 1.76 17.66
N GLN A 52 -7.90 2.22 18.69
CA GLN A 52 -7.78 3.63 19.06
C GLN A 52 -6.99 4.46 18.02
N ASP A 53 -5.98 3.87 17.41
CA ASP A 53 -5.15 4.53 16.39
C ASP A 53 -5.92 4.71 15.08
N ILE A 54 -6.11 5.98 14.69
CA ILE A 54 -6.89 6.36 13.50
C ILE A 54 -6.25 5.81 12.21
N GLY A 55 -4.94 5.86 12.09
CA GLY A 55 -4.22 5.38 10.90
C GLY A 55 -4.38 3.87 10.73
N ARG A 56 -4.21 3.11 11.83
CA ARG A 56 -4.39 1.67 11.83
C ARG A 56 -5.82 1.27 11.51
N ARG A 57 -6.80 1.93 12.12
CA ARG A 57 -8.22 1.71 11.83
C ARG A 57 -8.57 1.98 10.37
N LEU A 58 -8.03 3.08 9.79
CA LEU A 58 -8.22 3.40 8.38
C LEU A 58 -7.61 2.32 7.47
N THR A 59 -6.41 1.83 7.80
CA THR A 59 -5.75 0.74 7.08
C THR A 59 -6.60 -0.53 7.08
N CYS A 60 -7.11 -0.94 8.24
CA CYS A 60 -8.00 -2.11 8.36
C CYS A 60 -9.25 -1.94 7.49
N ARG A 61 -9.89 -0.76 7.53
CA ARG A 61 -11.07 -0.45 6.71
C ARG A 61 -10.78 -0.55 5.20
N VAL A 62 -9.64 -0.06 4.77
CA VAL A 62 -9.20 -0.18 3.36
C VAL A 62 -9.02 -1.64 2.98
N ILE A 63 -8.32 -2.44 3.81
CA ILE A 63 -8.10 -3.86 3.55
C ILE A 63 -9.42 -4.63 3.45
N ILE A 64 -10.37 -4.40 4.38
CA ILE A 64 -11.70 -5.03 4.36
C ILE A 64 -12.44 -4.67 3.06
N THR A 65 -12.40 -3.40 2.66
CA THR A 65 -13.05 -2.94 1.43
C THR A 65 -12.46 -3.61 0.19
N LEU A 66 -11.13 -3.67 0.08
CA LEU A 66 -10.45 -4.33 -1.02
C LEU A 66 -10.78 -5.83 -1.07
N HIS A 67 -10.76 -6.49 0.10
CA HIS A 67 -11.10 -7.90 0.21
C HIS A 67 -12.53 -8.17 -0.26
N TYR A 68 -13.49 -7.34 0.13
CA TYR A 68 -14.87 -7.45 -0.32
C TYR A 68 -14.99 -7.45 -1.85
N PHE A 69 -14.35 -6.50 -2.55
CA PHE A 69 -14.40 -6.45 -4.00
C PHE A 69 -13.75 -7.67 -4.66
N HIS A 70 -12.63 -8.15 -4.13
CA HIS A 70 -11.97 -9.34 -4.67
C HIS A 70 -12.82 -10.60 -4.50
N VAL A 71 -13.41 -10.82 -3.34
CA VAL A 71 -14.33 -11.95 -3.10
C VAL A 71 -15.52 -11.91 -4.06
N LYS A 72 -16.10 -10.75 -4.26
CA LYS A 72 -17.22 -10.59 -5.20
C LYS A 72 -16.79 -10.81 -6.66
N ALA A 73 -15.61 -10.36 -7.04
CA ALA A 73 -15.07 -10.61 -8.38
C ALA A 73 -14.80 -12.11 -8.61
N ILE A 74 -14.28 -12.84 -7.60
CA ILE A 74 -14.11 -14.31 -7.66
C ILE A 74 -15.45 -14.99 -7.93
N MET A 75 -16.52 -14.57 -7.25
CA MET A 75 -17.85 -15.16 -7.42
C MET A 75 -18.45 -14.88 -8.80
N ASN A 76 -18.05 -13.83 -9.48
CA ASN A 76 -18.55 -13.47 -10.79
C ASN A 76 -17.73 -14.06 -11.96
N ASP A 77 -16.41 -13.97 -11.89
CA ASP A 77 -15.51 -14.46 -12.93
C ASP A 77 -14.09 -14.63 -12.35
N SER A 78 -13.84 -15.82 -11.80
CA SER A 78 -12.56 -16.15 -11.17
C SER A 78 -11.38 -16.09 -12.14
N ASP A 79 -11.58 -16.51 -13.39
CA ASP A 79 -10.52 -16.58 -14.37
C ASP A 79 -10.05 -15.20 -14.79
N LYS A 80 -10.99 -14.28 -15.06
CA LYS A 80 -10.66 -12.89 -15.33
C LYS A 80 -9.99 -12.20 -14.15
N LEU A 81 -10.43 -12.50 -12.91
CA LEU A 81 -9.77 -11.95 -11.74
C LEU A 81 -8.34 -12.47 -11.63
N PHE A 82 -8.13 -13.76 -11.86
CA PHE A 82 -6.80 -14.35 -11.81
C PHE A 82 -5.86 -13.73 -12.84
N ASP A 83 -6.33 -13.55 -14.08
CA ASP A 83 -5.57 -12.88 -15.14
C ASP A 83 -5.24 -11.43 -14.78
N CYS A 84 -6.21 -10.70 -14.23
CA CYS A 84 -6.01 -9.33 -13.75
C CYS A 84 -4.93 -9.28 -12.65
N LEU A 85 -5.04 -10.12 -11.64
CA LEU A 85 -4.06 -10.17 -10.54
C LEU A 85 -2.67 -10.58 -11.02
N LYS A 86 -2.58 -11.53 -11.95
CA LYS A 86 -1.31 -11.95 -12.56
C LYS A 86 -0.60 -10.77 -13.23
N ILE A 87 -1.32 -9.99 -14.04
CA ILE A 87 -0.78 -8.80 -14.71
C ILE A 87 -0.22 -7.81 -13.67
N TYR A 88 -0.98 -7.49 -12.63
CA TYR A 88 -0.58 -6.47 -11.66
C TYR A 88 0.48 -6.94 -10.67
N LEU A 89 0.43 -8.19 -10.25
CA LEU A 89 1.35 -8.72 -9.23
C LEU A 89 2.65 -9.22 -9.83
N LEU A 90 2.60 -9.88 -10.99
CA LEU A 90 3.75 -10.54 -11.59
C LEU A 90 4.31 -9.76 -12.78
N ASP A 91 3.49 -9.53 -13.81
CA ASP A 91 3.98 -9.01 -15.09
C ASP A 91 4.44 -7.55 -14.99
N LYS A 92 3.85 -6.76 -14.08
CA LYS A 92 4.23 -5.36 -13.82
C LYS A 92 5.17 -5.19 -12.62
N GLY A 93 5.67 -6.28 -12.07
CA GLY A 93 6.56 -6.24 -10.91
C GLY A 93 5.92 -5.66 -9.65
N GLY A 94 4.58 -5.74 -9.53
CA GLY A 94 3.84 -5.10 -8.44
C GLY A 94 4.26 -5.56 -7.06
N LEU A 95 4.53 -6.86 -6.88
CA LEU A 95 5.03 -7.39 -5.61
C LEU A 95 6.40 -6.82 -5.26
N ALA A 96 7.34 -6.79 -6.21
CA ALA A 96 8.67 -6.23 -5.99
C ALA A 96 8.60 -4.73 -5.68
N ALA A 97 7.81 -3.96 -6.45
CA ALA A 97 7.64 -2.52 -6.20
C ALA A 97 7.00 -2.22 -4.84
N ASN A 98 6.02 -3.01 -4.40
CA ASN A 98 5.42 -2.87 -3.07
C ASN A 98 6.42 -3.22 -1.96
N SER A 99 7.25 -4.25 -2.15
CA SER A 99 8.31 -4.62 -1.21
C SER A 99 9.35 -3.52 -1.06
N GLU A 100 9.78 -2.89 -2.15
CA GLU A 100 10.68 -1.72 -2.11
C GLU A 100 10.09 -0.56 -1.28
N ILE A 101 8.79 -0.28 -1.40
CA ILE A 101 8.15 0.76 -0.58
C ILE A 101 8.16 0.39 0.90
N ILE A 102 7.95 -0.87 1.24
CA ILE A 102 8.01 -1.35 2.63
C ILE A 102 9.44 -1.19 3.17
N ILE A 103 10.45 -1.51 2.38
CA ILE A 103 11.87 -1.33 2.72
C ILE A 103 12.16 0.16 2.96
N ASP A 104 11.80 1.04 2.03
CA ASP A 104 12.02 2.48 2.16
C ASP A 104 11.33 3.05 3.41
N LYS A 105 10.10 2.57 3.71
CA LYS A 105 9.39 2.93 4.94
C LYS A 105 10.17 2.50 6.19
N GLY A 106 10.64 1.26 6.23
CA GLY A 106 11.43 0.76 7.36
C GLY A 106 12.70 1.59 7.60
N LEU A 107 13.42 1.92 6.54
CA LEU A 107 14.62 2.77 6.59
C LEU A 107 14.29 4.20 7.08
N LEU A 108 13.19 4.79 6.62
CA LEU A 108 12.73 6.10 7.04
C LEU A 108 12.31 6.08 8.53
N ASP A 109 11.53 5.11 8.95
CA ASP A 109 11.10 4.96 10.34
C ASP A 109 12.32 4.84 11.28
N LYS A 110 13.35 4.09 10.88
CA LYS A 110 14.60 3.97 11.66
C LYS A 110 15.34 5.31 11.77
N LYS A 111 15.40 6.09 10.68
CA LYS A 111 15.98 7.45 10.72
C LYS A 111 15.21 8.37 11.66
N ILE A 112 13.88 8.32 11.65
CA ILE A 112 13.02 9.11 12.54
C ILE A 112 13.28 8.71 13.98
N GLN A 113 13.29 7.42 14.30
CA GLN A 113 13.56 6.90 15.65
C GLN A 113 14.93 7.33 16.16
N ASN A 114 15.97 7.23 15.32
CA ASN A 114 17.33 7.64 15.66
C ASN A 114 17.47 9.15 15.93
N ASN A 115 16.57 9.96 15.38
CA ASN A 115 16.53 11.41 15.57
C ASN A 115 15.50 11.85 16.64
N SER A 116 14.73 10.92 17.18
CA SER A 116 13.74 11.21 18.22
C SER A 116 14.44 11.78 19.47
N GLY A 117 13.92 12.89 19.96
CA GLY A 117 14.49 13.60 21.13
C GLY A 117 15.76 14.42 20.86
N LYS A 118 16.29 14.44 19.63
CA LYS A 118 17.45 15.27 19.24
C LYS A 118 17.02 16.60 18.66
N ILE A 119 17.79 17.63 18.93
CA ILE A 119 17.66 18.93 18.24
C ILE A 119 18.40 18.82 16.90
N LEU A 120 17.64 18.74 15.81
CA LEU A 120 18.20 18.67 14.47
C LEU A 120 18.65 20.06 13.99
N ASN A 121 19.82 20.13 13.37
CA ASN A 121 20.25 21.32 12.63
C ASN A 121 19.48 21.47 11.30
N ASN A 122 19.68 22.58 10.60
CA ASN A 122 18.91 22.88 9.37
C ASN A 122 19.23 21.91 8.20
N ILE A 123 20.43 21.36 8.14
CA ILE A 123 20.82 20.39 7.12
C ILE A 123 20.08 19.06 7.39
N GLU A 124 20.13 18.58 8.61
CA GLU A 124 19.45 17.34 9.03
C GLU A 124 17.93 17.43 8.86
N LYS A 125 17.33 18.57 9.18
CA LYS A 125 15.90 18.83 8.92
C LYS A 125 15.57 18.75 7.44
N ARG A 126 16.42 19.34 6.59
CA ARG A 126 16.24 19.32 5.14
C ARG A 126 16.37 17.91 4.57
N GLU A 127 17.35 17.14 5.02
CA GLU A 127 17.52 15.73 4.60
C GLU A 127 16.31 14.88 5.00
N LEU A 128 15.84 15.02 6.23
CA LEU A 128 14.66 14.31 6.70
C LEU A 128 13.42 14.68 5.88
N SER A 129 13.21 15.96 5.61
CA SER A 129 12.11 16.44 4.77
C SER A 129 12.18 15.88 3.35
N ASN A 130 13.36 15.83 2.75
CA ASN A 130 13.55 15.22 1.42
C ASN A 130 13.21 13.73 1.42
N ASN A 131 13.58 13.00 2.46
CA ASN A 131 13.23 11.58 2.58
C ASN A 131 11.70 11.38 2.66
N TYR A 132 10.98 12.22 3.41
CA TYR A 132 9.52 12.18 3.45
C TYR A 132 8.88 12.47 2.08
N ILE A 133 9.40 13.46 1.36
CA ILE A 133 8.91 13.83 0.03
C ILE A 133 9.09 12.67 -0.94
N GLN A 134 10.29 12.09 -1.02
CA GLN A 134 10.57 10.94 -1.88
C GLN A 134 9.71 9.72 -1.55
N PHE A 135 9.54 9.45 -0.25
CA PHE A 135 8.66 8.36 0.19
C PHE A 135 7.21 8.59 -0.21
N TYR A 136 6.68 9.82 -0.03
CA TYR A 136 5.33 10.17 -0.45
C TYR A 136 5.15 10.03 -1.97
N GLU A 137 6.12 10.43 -2.77
CA GLU A 137 6.09 10.28 -4.23
C GLU A 137 6.00 8.81 -4.63
N LYS A 138 6.86 7.95 -4.09
CA LYS A 138 6.79 6.50 -4.32
C LYS A 138 5.45 5.89 -3.90
N CYS A 139 4.93 6.26 -2.74
CA CYS A 139 3.63 5.81 -2.27
C CYS A 139 2.51 6.22 -3.24
N THR A 140 2.51 7.46 -3.73
CA THR A 140 1.47 7.93 -4.66
C THR A 140 1.54 7.25 -6.03
N GLU A 141 2.72 6.94 -6.53
CA GLU A 141 2.89 6.17 -7.77
C GLU A 141 2.36 4.74 -7.62
N THR A 142 2.68 4.08 -6.52
CA THR A 142 2.16 2.75 -6.23
C THR A 142 0.66 2.75 -6.03
N CYS A 143 0.12 3.74 -5.31
CA CYS A 143 -1.32 3.93 -5.21
C CYS A 143 -1.97 4.10 -6.58
N ASN A 144 -1.35 4.83 -7.50
CA ASN A 144 -1.86 5.00 -8.86
C ASN A 144 -2.00 3.65 -9.61
N LYS A 145 -1.00 2.77 -9.47
CA LYS A 145 -1.05 1.41 -10.04
C LYS A 145 -2.16 0.58 -9.36
N ASN A 146 -2.20 0.58 -8.03
CA ASN A 146 -3.16 -0.21 -7.26
C ASN A 146 -4.62 0.26 -7.47
N LEU A 147 -4.86 1.56 -7.64
CA LEU A 147 -6.19 2.07 -8.01
C LEU A 147 -6.61 1.62 -9.40
N GLY A 148 -5.68 1.44 -10.34
CA GLY A 148 -5.97 0.83 -11.64
C GLY A 148 -6.44 -0.62 -11.48
N ASN A 149 -5.70 -1.42 -10.71
CA ASN A 149 -6.10 -2.80 -10.39
C ASN A 149 -7.50 -2.87 -9.75
N LEU A 150 -7.76 -2.00 -8.76
CA LEU A 150 -9.07 -1.94 -8.11
C LEU A 150 -10.20 -1.63 -9.09
N ILE A 151 -9.99 -0.72 -10.05
CA ILE A 151 -10.97 -0.43 -11.10
C ILE A 151 -11.24 -1.68 -11.95
N ASP A 152 -10.20 -2.41 -12.34
CA ASP A 152 -10.34 -3.64 -13.12
C ASP A 152 -11.10 -4.73 -12.33
N VAL A 153 -10.81 -4.87 -11.02
CA VAL A 153 -11.55 -5.78 -10.12
C VAL A 153 -13.03 -5.38 -9.99
N ILE A 154 -13.33 -4.09 -9.89
CA ILE A 154 -14.71 -3.59 -9.83
C ILE A 154 -15.44 -3.86 -11.14
N ASN A 155 -14.78 -3.68 -12.29
CA ASN A 155 -15.36 -3.98 -13.60
C ASN A 155 -15.74 -5.48 -13.73
N ILE A 156 -14.93 -6.38 -13.17
CA ILE A 156 -15.23 -7.81 -13.11
C ILE A 156 -16.43 -8.07 -12.20
N TYR A 157 -16.44 -7.42 -11.03
CA TYR A 157 -17.51 -7.59 -10.04
C TYR A 157 -18.88 -7.11 -10.56
N ASP A 158 -18.95 -5.89 -11.07
CA ASP A 158 -20.23 -5.21 -11.36
C ASP A 158 -20.64 -5.32 -12.84
N LYS A 159 -19.79 -5.93 -13.67
CA LYS A 159 -19.95 -5.99 -15.13
C LYS A 159 -20.17 -4.60 -15.75
N VAL A 160 -19.68 -3.57 -15.10
CA VAL A 160 -19.71 -2.17 -15.52
C VAL A 160 -18.35 -1.83 -16.12
N GLU A 161 -18.32 -1.35 -17.34
CA GLU A 161 -17.14 -0.67 -17.85
C GLU A 161 -17.03 0.71 -17.15
N LEU A 162 -16.35 0.77 -16.02
CA LEU A 162 -15.79 2.02 -15.58
C LEU A 162 -14.82 2.45 -16.66
N LYS A 163 -15.19 3.41 -17.47
CA LYS A 163 -14.56 3.84 -18.74
C LYS A 163 -13.06 4.18 -18.68
N GLN A 164 -12.40 3.89 -17.58
CA GLN A 164 -11.00 4.20 -17.35
C GLN A 164 -10.29 3.04 -16.69
N SER A 165 -10.45 1.84 -17.28
CA SER A 165 -9.57 0.75 -16.94
C SER A 165 -8.15 1.18 -17.24
N SER A 166 -7.28 0.89 -16.28
CA SER A 166 -5.90 0.61 -16.56
C SER A 166 -4.90 1.77 -16.68
N ASP A 167 -3.77 1.40 -17.13
CA ASP A 167 -2.45 1.95 -17.25
C ASP A 167 -2.35 3.36 -17.81
N ARG A 168 -3.31 3.79 -18.62
CA ARG A 168 -3.30 5.09 -19.29
C ARG A 168 -4.07 6.19 -18.55
N ALA A 169 -4.88 5.81 -17.58
CA ALA A 169 -5.66 6.77 -16.82
C ALA A 169 -4.77 7.51 -15.80
N THR A 170 -4.92 8.82 -15.72
CA THR A 170 -4.22 9.60 -14.70
C THR A 170 -4.72 9.25 -13.29
N LEU A 171 -3.89 9.42 -12.27
CA LEU A 171 -4.28 9.23 -10.88
C LEU A 171 -5.59 9.97 -10.54
N ASN A 172 -5.72 11.22 -11.01
CA ASN A 172 -6.92 12.01 -10.78
C ASN A 172 -8.18 11.42 -11.39
N SER A 173 -8.09 10.91 -12.63
CA SER A 173 -9.26 10.29 -13.28
C SER A 173 -9.67 8.99 -12.59
N LYS A 174 -8.73 8.21 -12.08
CA LYS A 174 -9.00 7.01 -11.28
C LYS A 174 -9.72 7.36 -9.97
N ILE A 175 -9.23 8.36 -9.25
CA ILE A 175 -9.86 8.85 -8.01
C ILE A 175 -11.30 9.31 -8.28
N ILE A 176 -11.53 10.08 -9.34
CA ILE A 176 -12.86 10.56 -9.69
C ILE A 176 -13.80 9.40 -10.06
N ALA A 177 -13.32 8.42 -10.83
CA ALA A 177 -14.10 7.24 -11.19
C ALA A 177 -14.53 6.43 -9.97
N LEU A 178 -13.60 6.17 -9.05
CA LEU A 178 -13.87 5.42 -7.81
C LEU A 178 -14.83 6.18 -6.88
N LYS A 179 -14.68 7.48 -6.72
CA LYS A 179 -15.61 8.31 -5.91
C LYS A 179 -17.02 8.33 -6.48
N LYS A 180 -17.16 8.37 -7.80
CA LYS A 180 -18.48 8.31 -8.46
C LYS A 180 -19.12 6.94 -8.32
N TYR A 181 -18.32 5.89 -8.34
CA TYR A 181 -18.80 4.53 -8.24
C TYR A 181 -19.34 4.22 -6.84
N ASN A 182 -18.60 4.55 -5.78
CA ASN A 182 -19.01 4.29 -4.41
C ASN A 182 -18.34 5.24 -3.42
N ASN A 183 -19.13 5.98 -2.65
CA ASN A 183 -18.63 6.86 -1.59
C ASN A 183 -17.88 6.10 -0.47
N GLY A 184 -18.12 4.81 -0.29
CA GLY A 184 -17.37 3.97 0.65
C GLY A 184 -15.88 3.85 0.34
N LEU A 185 -15.47 4.16 -0.90
CA LEU A 185 -14.08 4.21 -1.33
C LEU A 185 -13.37 5.54 -1.00
N SER A 186 -14.09 6.51 -0.42
CA SER A 186 -13.51 7.81 -0.04
C SER A 186 -12.31 7.66 0.90
N GLY A 187 -12.37 6.74 1.87
CA GLY A 187 -11.27 6.46 2.77
C GLY A 187 -9.96 6.08 2.06
N LEU A 188 -10.05 5.42 0.90
CA LEU A 188 -8.89 5.08 0.07
C LEU A 188 -8.44 6.25 -0.80
N THR A 189 -9.38 6.96 -1.42
CA THR A 189 -9.08 8.02 -2.38
C THR A 189 -8.69 9.35 -1.73
N ASP A 190 -9.12 9.60 -0.49
CA ASP A 190 -8.82 10.83 0.25
C ASP A 190 -7.44 10.80 0.93
N LEU A 191 -6.79 9.63 0.99
CA LEU A 191 -5.39 9.50 1.45
C LEU A 191 -4.39 10.21 0.53
N ILE A 192 -4.77 10.45 -0.73
CA ILE A 192 -3.89 11.03 -1.73
C ILE A 192 -4.19 12.51 -1.88
N ASP A 193 -3.33 13.36 -1.31
CA ASP A 193 -3.37 14.79 -1.54
C ASP A 193 -2.81 15.13 -2.93
N ARG A 194 -3.72 15.49 -3.84
CA ARG A 194 -3.37 15.83 -5.23
C ARG A 194 -2.56 17.12 -5.35
N GLN A 195 -2.79 18.08 -4.46
CA GLN A 195 -2.06 19.35 -4.48
C GLN A 195 -0.62 19.12 -4.04
N LEU A 196 -0.44 18.39 -2.93
CA LEU A 196 0.90 18.02 -2.46
C LEU A 196 1.65 17.23 -3.52
N ARG A 197 1.04 16.20 -4.13
CA ARG A 197 1.65 15.41 -5.20
C ARG A 197 2.08 16.28 -6.39
N ASN A 198 1.25 17.22 -6.82
CA ASN A 198 1.57 18.11 -7.92
C ASN A 198 2.71 19.08 -7.55
N CYS A 199 2.70 19.61 -6.32
CA CYS A 199 3.80 20.44 -5.83
C CYS A 199 5.15 19.70 -5.83
N ILE A 200 5.14 18.42 -5.43
CA ILE A 200 6.34 17.56 -5.46
C ILE A 200 6.80 17.34 -6.91
N ALA A 201 5.90 16.90 -7.79
CA ALA A 201 6.23 16.60 -9.18
C ALA A 201 6.75 17.79 -9.98
N HIS A 202 6.39 19.02 -9.60
CA HIS A 202 6.83 20.26 -10.23
C HIS A 202 7.91 21.00 -9.45
N ASN A 203 8.52 20.39 -8.44
CA ASN A 203 9.53 20.99 -7.56
C ASN A 203 9.12 22.34 -6.95
N ASN A 204 7.82 22.50 -6.68
CA ASN A 204 7.27 23.74 -6.13
C ASN A 204 7.23 23.77 -4.59
N ILE A 205 7.89 22.82 -3.93
CA ILE A 205 8.01 22.82 -2.47
C ILE A 205 9.16 23.77 -2.08
N ARG A 206 8.83 24.78 -1.30
CA ARG A 206 9.80 25.67 -0.66
C ARG A 206 9.89 25.33 0.82
N TYR A 207 11.12 25.21 1.31
CA TYR A 207 11.42 24.95 2.71
C TYR A 207 11.55 26.27 3.48
#